data_12f7d60465569e4bec121e69f333ccd5
#
_entry.id   12f7d60465569e4bec121e69f333ccd5
#
_cell.length_a   1.000
_cell.length_b   1.000
_cell.length_c   1.000
_cell.angle_alpha   90.00
_cell.angle_beta   90.00
_cell.angle_gamma   90.00
#
_symmetry.space_group_name_H-M   'P 1'
#
loop_
_entity.id
_entity.type
_entity.pdbx_description
1 polymer ?
#
loop_
_entity_poly.entity_id
_entity_poly.type
_entity_poly.pdbx_seq_one_letter_code
_entity_poly.pdbx_strand_id
1 'polypeptide(L)'
;MSELHGTTIPYDPATRKASDEKFEFAYALRQRKQEVILQLPKGLVVSSDEEVRRKLGETLRQCGLAPVFASTVSESDMALVGNGVFVVLCDDCLPDGKYVDIVKLVGQSDGKVLVVVVSRTGEWPEYLTAIHAGAFDYLAYPPDPRELQRIIQNAFRECVRQRCREGTAVL
;
A
#
# COMPACT_ATOMS: atom_id res chain seq x y z
N MET A 1 42.76 43.97 -40.23
CA MET A 1 42.03 42.93 -40.96
C MET A 1 42.38 41.61 -40.33
N SER A 2 41.51 41.09 -39.50
CA SER A 2 41.69 39.78 -38.82
C SER A 2 40.45 38.95 -39.13
N GLU A 3 40.64 37.95 -39.96
CA GLU A 3 39.59 37.02 -40.35
C GLU A 3 39.29 36.05 -39.21
N LEU A 4 38.08 36.06 -38.73
CA LEU A 4 37.56 35.08 -37.80
C LEU A 4 37.13 33.82 -38.60
N HIS A 5 37.92 32.75 -38.53
CA HIS A 5 37.59 31.45 -39.05
C HIS A 5 36.52 30.83 -38.14
N GLY A 6 35.26 30.87 -38.57
CA GLY A 6 34.17 30.16 -37.97
C GLY A 6 34.34 28.64 -38.20
N THR A 7 34.69 27.93 -37.14
CA THR A 7 34.71 26.46 -37.17
C THR A 7 33.26 25.93 -37.16
N THR A 8 32.75 25.61 -38.32
CA THR A 8 31.46 24.93 -38.47
C THR A 8 31.64 23.48 -38.02
N ILE A 9 31.05 23.12 -36.87
CA ILE A 9 31.00 21.74 -36.40
C ILE A 9 30.08 20.98 -37.36
N PRO A 10 30.53 19.89 -38.00
CA PRO A 10 29.69 19.15 -38.92
C PRO A 10 28.49 18.52 -38.16
N TYR A 11 27.32 18.71 -38.73
CA TYR A 11 26.07 18.11 -38.25
C TYR A 11 26.12 16.61 -38.48
N ASP A 12 26.19 15.83 -37.38
CA ASP A 12 26.08 14.37 -37.43
C ASP A 12 24.69 13.92 -36.89
N PRO A 13 23.79 13.44 -37.77
CA PRO A 13 22.45 13.01 -37.36
C PRO A 13 22.47 11.75 -36.48
N ALA A 14 23.52 10.94 -36.44
CA ALA A 14 23.64 9.76 -35.60
C ALA A 14 23.86 10.13 -34.12
N THR A 15 24.62 11.20 -33.88
CA THR A 15 24.89 11.69 -32.50
C THR A 15 23.64 12.27 -31.84
N ARG A 16 22.75 12.87 -32.63
CA ARG A 16 21.48 13.44 -32.14
C ARG A 16 20.50 12.31 -31.74
N LYS A 17 20.39 11.27 -32.55
CA LYS A 17 19.50 10.13 -32.28
C LYS A 17 19.86 9.41 -30.98
N ALA A 18 21.15 9.20 -30.73
CA ALA A 18 21.65 8.58 -29.50
C ALA A 18 21.43 9.47 -28.23
N SER A 19 21.48 10.79 -28.38
CA SER A 19 21.16 11.70 -27.28
C SER A 19 19.65 11.77 -27.00
N ASP A 20 18.82 11.73 -28.03
CA ASP A 20 17.37 11.74 -27.89
C ASP A 20 16.87 10.45 -27.23
N GLU A 21 17.39 9.28 -27.61
CA GLU A 21 17.07 7.99 -26.96
C GLU A 21 17.48 7.94 -25.47
N LYS A 22 18.65 8.48 -25.14
CA LYS A 22 19.09 8.58 -23.74
C LYS A 22 18.24 9.55 -22.92
N PHE A 23 17.81 10.65 -23.53
CA PHE A 23 16.94 11.63 -22.90
C PHE A 23 15.53 11.06 -22.67
N GLU A 24 14.97 10.38 -23.67
CA GLU A 24 13.69 9.67 -23.59
C GLU A 24 13.70 8.59 -22.50
N PHE A 25 14.77 7.80 -22.43
CA PHE A 25 14.93 6.78 -21.40
C PHE A 25 15.07 7.37 -20.01
N ALA A 26 15.86 8.42 -19.84
CA ALA A 26 16.02 9.12 -18.57
C ALA A 26 14.72 9.83 -18.13
N TYR A 27 13.97 10.36 -19.11
CA TYR A 27 12.65 10.96 -18.86
C TYR A 27 11.63 9.91 -18.44
N ALA A 28 11.57 8.76 -19.11
CA ALA A 28 10.69 7.64 -18.76
C ALA A 28 11.01 7.07 -17.36
N LEU A 29 12.30 6.96 -17.01
CA LEU A 29 12.72 6.56 -15.66
C LEU A 29 12.33 7.59 -14.59
N ARG A 30 12.40 8.87 -14.92
CA ARG A 30 11.95 9.96 -14.02
C ARG A 30 10.43 9.93 -13.82
N GLN A 31 9.68 9.72 -14.89
CA GLN A 31 8.22 9.57 -14.85
C GLN A 31 7.83 8.35 -13.99
N ARG A 32 8.44 7.19 -14.20
CA ARG A 32 8.21 5.99 -13.36
C ARG A 32 8.56 6.22 -11.89
N LYS A 33 9.68 6.89 -11.59
CA LYS A 33 10.01 7.27 -10.21
C LYS A 33 9.00 8.25 -9.61
N GLN A 34 8.48 9.18 -10.40
CA GLN A 34 7.51 10.18 -9.97
C GLN A 34 6.13 9.57 -9.76
N GLU A 35 5.71 8.60 -10.58
CA GLU A 35 4.47 7.84 -10.37
C GLU A 35 4.54 6.94 -9.12
N VAL A 36 5.69 6.34 -8.84
CA VAL A 36 5.92 5.55 -7.60
C VAL A 36 5.94 6.43 -6.35
N ILE A 37 6.37 7.69 -6.46
CA ILE A 37 6.43 8.64 -5.32
C ILE A 37 5.06 9.30 -5.08
N LEU A 38 4.18 9.39 -6.08
CA LEU A 38 2.88 10.08 -5.98
C LEU A 38 1.73 9.17 -5.53
N GLN A 39 1.91 7.87 -5.43
CA GLN A 39 0.89 7.00 -4.85
C GLN A 39 1.20 6.77 -3.36
N LEU A 40 0.50 7.52 -2.51
CA LEU A 40 0.49 7.21 -1.08
C LEU A 40 0.12 5.74 -0.88
N PRO A 41 0.84 5.02 0.00
CA PRO A 41 0.46 3.66 0.34
C PRO A 41 -0.98 3.66 0.85
N LYS A 42 -1.76 2.64 0.49
CA LYS A 42 -3.19 2.58 0.79
C LYS A 42 -3.47 1.66 1.97
N GLY A 43 -4.44 2.07 2.79
CA GLY A 43 -5.05 1.24 3.81
C GLY A 43 -6.52 1.02 3.49
N LEU A 44 -6.99 -0.23 3.52
CA LEU A 44 -8.39 -0.57 3.33
C LEU A 44 -9.10 -0.64 4.68
N VAL A 45 -10.22 0.04 4.81
CA VAL A 45 -11.12 -0.07 5.96
C VAL A 45 -12.36 -0.83 5.55
N VAL A 46 -12.63 -1.95 6.23
CA VAL A 46 -13.77 -2.82 5.99
C VAL A 46 -14.70 -2.81 7.19
N SER A 47 -15.82 -2.13 7.06
CA SER A 47 -16.85 -2.04 8.10
C SER A 47 -18.20 -1.70 7.48
N SER A 48 -19.27 -2.29 7.96
CA SER A 48 -20.63 -1.92 7.56
C SER A 48 -21.08 -0.59 8.18
N ASP A 49 -20.42 -0.15 9.26
CA ASP A 49 -20.70 1.10 9.96
C ASP A 49 -19.94 2.27 9.33
N GLU A 50 -20.68 3.25 8.83
CA GLU A 50 -20.10 4.42 8.17
C GLU A 50 -19.26 5.28 9.11
N GLU A 51 -19.67 5.40 10.37
CA GLU A 51 -18.93 6.18 11.37
C GLU A 51 -17.59 5.52 11.71
N VAL A 52 -17.55 4.19 11.79
CA VAL A 52 -16.31 3.41 11.95
C VAL A 52 -15.39 3.65 10.76
N ARG A 53 -15.92 3.52 9.51
CA ARG A 53 -15.13 3.78 8.30
C ARG A 53 -14.55 5.19 8.30
N ARG A 54 -15.36 6.19 8.66
CA ARG A 54 -14.93 7.59 8.71
C ARG A 54 -13.78 7.78 9.71
N LYS A 55 -13.93 7.32 10.95
CA LYS A 55 -12.93 7.48 12.02
C LYS A 55 -11.62 6.76 11.70
N LEU A 56 -11.69 5.49 11.29
CA LEU A 56 -10.50 4.73 10.92
C LEU A 56 -9.82 5.33 9.68
N GLY A 57 -10.59 5.81 8.70
CA GLY A 57 -10.06 6.51 7.54
C GLY A 57 -9.34 7.81 7.89
N GLU A 58 -9.84 8.59 8.85
CA GLU A 58 -9.14 9.78 9.36
C GLU A 58 -7.81 9.42 10.01
N THR A 59 -7.78 8.35 10.80
CA THR A 59 -6.54 7.88 11.43
C THR A 59 -5.53 7.38 10.38
N LEU A 60 -5.98 6.65 9.34
CA LEU A 60 -5.11 6.26 8.23
C LEU A 60 -4.48 7.47 7.52
N ARG A 61 -5.27 8.53 7.25
CA ARG A 61 -4.73 9.78 6.67
C ARG A 61 -3.69 10.44 7.55
N GLN A 62 -3.90 10.47 8.87
CA GLN A 62 -2.93 10.99 9.83
C GLN A 62 -1.62 10.18 9.83
N CYS A 63 -1.69 8.90 9.49
CA CYS A 63 -0.52 8.03 9.29
C CYS A 63 0.12 8.15 7.90
N GLY A 64 -0.37 9.03 7.04
CA GLY A 64 0.16 9.21 5.67
C GLY A 64 -0.33 8.19 4.66
N LEU A 65 -1.46 7.52 4.93
CA LEU A 65 -2.07 6.52 4.07
C LEU A 65 -3.29 7.08 3.34
N ALA A 66 -3.49 6.65 2.11
CA ALA A 66 -4.73 6.89 1.39
C ALA A 66 -5.77 5.82 1.78
N PRO A 67 -6.88 6.18 2.47
CA PRO A 67 -7.89 5.21 2.84
C PRO A 67 -8.73 4.79 1.63
N VAL A 68 -8.98 3.49 1.54
CA VAL A 68 -9.98 2.85 0.67
C VAL A 68 -11.04 2.24 1.57
N PHE A 69 -12.28 2.20 1.14
CA PHE A 69 -13.40 1.74 1.96
C PHE A 69 -14.14 0.59 1.30
N ALA A 70 -14.58 -0.36 2.12
CA ALA A 70 -15.48 -1.44 1.76
C ALA A 70 -16.46 -1.69 2.91
N SER A 71 -17.65 -2.18 2.60
CA SER A 71 -18.69 -2.48 3.59
C SER A 71 -18.87 -3.98 3.80
N THR A 72 -18.34 -4.80 2.89
CA THR A 72 -18.53 -6.25 2.83
C THR A 72 -17.22 -6.95 2.45
N VAL A 73 -17.19 -8.28 2.64
CA VAL A 73 -16.09 -9.13 2.17
C VAL A 73 -15.97 -9.06 0.64
N SER A 74 -17.10 -9.12 -0.05
CA SER A 74 -17.15 -9.07 -1.52
C SER A 74 -16.61 -7.75 -2.09
N GLU A 75 -16.92 -6.61 -1.47
CA GLU A 75 -16.36 -5.31 -1.85
C GLU A 75 -14.85 -5.23 -1.58
N SER A 76 -14.39 -5.89 -0.52
CA SER A 76 -12.98 -5.94 -0.16
C SER A 76 -12.13 -6.65 -1.21
N ASP A 77 -12.63 -7.71 -1.81
CA ASP A 77 -11.97 -8.43 -2.90
C ASP A 77 -11.68 -7.49 -4.08
N MET A 78 -12.69 -6.76 -4.52
CA MET A 78 -12.54 -5.76 -5.58
C MET A 78 -11.57 -4.63 -5.20
N ALA A 79 -11.60 -4.20 -3.95
CA ALA A 79 -10.75 -3.13 -3.45
C ALA A 79 -9.26 -3.54 -3.34
N LEU A 80 -8.98 -4.82 -3.12
CA LEU A 80 -7.62 -5.37 -3.02
C LEU A 80 -6.95 -5.50 -4.40
N VAL A 81 -7.72 -5.77 -5.46
CA VAL A 81 -7.18 -5.96 -6.81
C VAL A 81 -6.55 -4.67 -7.34
N GLY A 82 -5.24 -4.70 -7.57
CA GLY A 82 -4.50 -3.62 -8.25
C GLY A 82 -4.33 -2.31 -7.49
N ASN A 83 -4.77 -2.21 -6.24
CA ASN A 83 -4.85 -0.93 -5.52
C ASN A 83 -3.64 -0.56 -4.65
N GLY A 84 -2.62 -1.41 -4.53
CA GLY A 84 -1.44 -1.10 -3.70
C GLY A 84 -1.78 -0.97 -2.21
N VAL A 85 -2.81 -1.67 -1.73
CA VAL A 85 -3.16 -1.79 -0.32
C VAL A 85 -2.09 -2.62 0.37
N PHE A 86 -1.63 -2.19 1.55
CA PHE A 86 -0.69 -2.96 2.36
C PHE A 86 -1.23 -3.33 3.74
N VAL A 87 -2.27 -2.65 4.22
CA VAL A 87 -2.93 -2.94 5.48
C VAL A 87 -4.45 -2.89 5.31
N VAL A 88 -5.13 -3.83 5.92
CA VAL A 88 -6.59 -3.87 6.04
C VAL A 88 -6.96 -3.71 7.51
N LEU A 89 -7.82 -2.76 7.83
CA LEU A 89 -8.51 -2.63 9.11
C LEU A 89 -9.93 -3.15 8.90
N CYS A 90 -10.30 -4.25 9.54
CA CYS A 90 -11.64 -4.83 9.34
C CYS A 90 -12.36 -5.10 10.66
N ASP A 91 -13.68 -4.92 10.66
CA ASP A 91 -14.55 -5.37 11.75
C ASP A 91 -14.47 -6.88 11.90
N ASP A 92 -14.74 -7.37 13.12
CA ASP A 92 -14.81 -8.79 13.45
C ASP A 92 -15.97 -9.51 12.73
N CYS A 93 -17.09 -8.82 12.51
CA CYS A 93 -18.27 -9.29 11.80
C CYS A 93 -18.67 -8.35 10.67
N LEU A 94 -18.94 -8.90 9.51
CA LEU A 94 -19.39 -8.19 8.31
C LEU A 94 -20.74 -8.75 7.84
N PRO A 95 -21.52 -8.02 7.03
CA PRO A 95 -22.85 -8.48 6.59
C PRO A 95 -22.83 -9.80 5.82
N ASP A 96 -21.74 -10.09 5.10
CA ASP A 96 -21.57 -11.27 4.23
C ASP A 96 -20.45 -12.21 4.69
N GLY A 97 -19.90 -12.01 5.91
CA GLY A 97 -18.84 -12.87 6.44
C GLY A 97 -18.19 -12.34 7.72
N LYS A 98 -16.94 -12.75 7.94
CA LYS A 98 -16.15 -12.37 9.12
C LYS A 98 -14.73 -11.98 8.71
N TYR A 99 -13.96 -11.39 9.66
CA TYR A 99 -12.56 -11.08 9.45
C TYR A 99 -11.74 -12.27 8.92
N VAL A 100 -12.10 -13.51 9.29
CA VAL A 100 -11.40 -14.73 8.80
C VAL A 100 -11.49 -14.86 7.28
N ASP A 101 -12.60 -14.43 6.69
CA ASP A 101 -12.79 -14.47 5.25
C ASP A 101 -11.91 -13.41 4.56
N ILE A 102 -11.74 -12.24 5.18
CA ILE A 102 -10.76 -11.23 4.75
C ILE A 102 -9.32 -11.76 4.85
N VAL A 103 -8.96 -12.43 5.95
CA VAL A 103 -7.63 -13.05 6.12
C VAL A 103 -7.35 -14.08 5.02
N LYS A 104 -8.32 -14.93 4.69
CA LYS A 104 -8.21 -15.90 3.59
C LYS A 104 -8.04 -15.21 2.24
N LEU A 105 -8.82 -14.19 1.97
CA LEU A 105 -8.80 -13.38 0.75
C LEU A 105 -7.40 -12.76 0.54
N VAL A 106 -6.88 -12.14 1.57
CA VAL A 106 -5.54 -11.54 1.58
C VAL A 106 -4.45 -12.59 1.40
N GLY A 107 -4.59 -13.78 2.02
CA GLY A 107 -3.64 -14.89 1.88
C GLY A 107 -3.57 -15.49 0.48
N GLN A 108 -4.59 -15.28 -0.37
CA GLN A 108 -4.63 -15.72 -1.77
C GLN A 108 -4.06 -14.68 -2.74
N SER A 109 -3.84 -13.45 -2.30
CA SER A 109 -3.26 -12.40 -3.13
C SER A 109 -1.73 -12.45 -3.08
N ASP A 110 -1.08 -12.20 -4.21
CA ASP A 110 0.39 -12.12 -4.32
C ASP A 110 0.99 -10.92 -3.52
N GLY A 111 0.12 -10.05 -3.04
CA GLY A 111 0.47 -8.88 -2.25
C GLY A 111 0.59 -9.22 -0.77
N LYS A 112 1.62 -8.71 -0.12
CA LYS A 112 1.81 -8.83 1.32
C LYS A 112 0.97 -7.80 2.05
N VAL A 113 -0.32 -8.08 2.10
CA VAL A 113 -1.31 -7.27 2.80
C VAL A 113 -1.47 -7.82 4.21
N LEU A 114 -1.45 -6.96 5.21
CA LEU A 114 -1.61 -7.34 6.61
C LEU A 114 -2.99 -6.97 7.10
N VAL A 115 -3.63 -7.87 7.84
CA VAL A 115 -4.98 -7.70 8.36
C VAL A 115 -4.94 -7.37 9.85
N VAL A 116 -5.51 -6.25 10.23
CA VAL A 116 -5.74 -5.83 11.61
C VAL A 116 -7.23 -5.88 11.88
N VAL A 117 -7.64 -6.69 12.84
CA VAL A 117 -9.04 -6.80 13.23
C VAL A 117 -9.38 -5.71 14.23
N VAL A 118 -10.51 -5.05 14.06
CA VAL A 118 -11.03 -4.04 14.97
C VAL A 118 -12.35 -4.55 15.54
N SER A 119 -12.41 -4.81 16.84
CA SER A 119 -13.59 -5.37 17.50
C SER A 119 -14.15 -4.43 18.56
N ARG A 120 -15.48 -4.46 18.70
CA ARG A 120 -16.17 -3.66 19.72
C ARG A 120 -16.11 -4.29 21.11
N THR A 121 -15.85 -5.59 21.21
CA THR A 121 -15.77 -6.32 22.48
C THR A 121 -14.36 -6.30 23.08
N GLY A 122 -13.31 -6.42 22.25
CA GLY A 122 -11.92 -6.34 22.68
C GLY A 122 -11.50 -7.44 23.67
N GLU A 123 -12.18 -8.60 23.65
CA GLU A 123 -11.90 -9.67 24.59
C GLU A 123 -10.64 -10.48 24.26
N TRP A 124 -9.91 -10.91 25.28
CA TRP A 124 -8.64 -11.62 25.15
C TRP A 124 -8.74 -12.95 24.37
N PRO A 125 -9.77 -13.79 24.55
CA PRO A 125 -9.92 -15.01 23.76
C PRO A 125 -10.08 -14.74 22.26
N GLU A 126 -10.76 -13.66 21.90
CA GLU A 126 -10.95 -13.23 20.50
C GLU A 126 -9.64 -12.76 19.87
N TYR A 127 -8.80 -12.05 20.63
CA TYR A 127 -7.45 -11.67 20.20
C TYR A 127 -6.65 -12.91 19.78
N LEU A 128 -6.54 -13.92 20.64
CA LEU A 128 -5.79 -15.14 20.35
C LEU A 128 -6.35 -15.87 19.12
N THR A 129 -7.67 -15.92 18.99
CA THR A 129 -8.34 -16.54 17.85
C THR A 129 -8.01 -15.81 16.54
N ALA A 130 -8.01 -14.48 16.54
CA ALA A 130 -7.68 -13.67 15.38
C ALA A 130 -6.23 -13.86 14.94
N ILE A 131 -5.28 -13.85 15.89
CA ILE A 131 -3.85 -14.06 15.59
C ILE A 131 -3.61 -15.47 15.05
N HIS A 132 -4.23 -16.50 15.63
CA HIS A 132 -4.14 -17.87 15.12
C HIS A 132 -4.76 -18.03 13.72
N ALA A 133 -5.79 -17.26 13.41
CA ALA A 133 -6.38 -17.23 12.07
C ALA A 133 -5.49 -16.53 11.01
N GLY A 134 -4.42 -15.87 11.42
CA GLY A 134 -3.48 -15.17 10.54
C GLY A 134 -3.64 -13.65 10.50
N ALA A 135 -4.44 -13.06 11.39
CA ALA A 135 -4.45 -11.61 11.54
C ALA A 135 -3.08 -11.12 12.05
N PHE A 136 -2.67 -9.94 11.59
CA PHE A 136 -1.43 -9.31 12.01
C PHE A 136 -1.55 -8.73 13.43
N ASP A 137 -2.70 -8.15 13.73
CA ASP A 137 -3.02 -7.62 15.06
C ASP A 137 -4.53 -7.51 15.27
N TYR A 138 -4.93 -7.20 16.51
CA TYR A 138 -6.33 -7.08 16.92
C TYR A 138 -6.49 -5.92 17.89
N LEU A 139 -7.42 -5.02 17.62
CA LEU A 139 -7.66 -3.80 18.36
C LEU A 139 -9.09 -3.71 18.88
N ALA A 140 -9.25 -3.17 20.08
CA ALA A 140 -10.55 -2.75 20.57
C ALA A 140 -10.99 -1.44 19.90
N TYR A 141 -12.27 -1.31 19.57
CA TYR A 141 -12.85 -0.08 19.03
C TYR A 141 -13.47 0.76 20.16
N PRO A 142 -13.29 2.09 20.18
CA PRO A 142 -12.45 2.87 19.28
C PRO A 142 -10.96 2.69 19.59
N PRO A 143 -10.11 2.43 18.59
CA PRO A 143 -8.69 2.25 18.84
C PRO A 143 -8.03 3.54 19.30
N ASP A 144 -7.06 3.43 20.19
CA ASP A 144 -6.18 4.56 20.50
C ASP A 144 -5.40 4.96 19.23
N PRO A 145 -5.44 6.22 18.80
CA PRO A 145 -4.73 6.65 17.59
C PRO A 145 -3.23 6.37 17.62
N ARG A 146 -2.60 6.42 18.79
CA ARG A 146 -1.16 6.12 18.95
C ARG A 146 -0.88 4.64 18.78
N GLU A 147 -1.75 3.79 19.30
CA GLU A 147 -1.65 2.34 19.16
C GLU A 147 -1.83 1.93 17.70
N LEU A 148 -2.86 2.43 17.04
CA LEU A 148 -3.08 2.17 15.62
C LEU A 148 -1.91 2.68 14.76
N GLN A 149 -1.38 3.87 15.06
CA GLN A 149 -0.19 4.38 14.36
C GLN A 149 1.02 3.46 14.53
N ARG A 150 1.27 2.95 15.74
CA ARG A 150 2.35 2.00 16.02
C ARG A 150 2.18 0.71 15.22
N ILE A 151 0.97 0.18 15.17
CA ILE A 151 0.65 -1.04 14.40
C ILE A 151 0.85 -0.83 12.91
N ILE A 152 0.38 0.28 12.36
CA ILE A 152 0.59 0.63 10.94
C ILE A 152 2.09 0.76 10.62
N GLN A 153 2.89 1.37 11.49
CA GLN A 153 4.34 1.46 11.31
C GLN A 153 5.01 0.09 11.34
N ASN A 154 4.58 -0.81 12.24
CA ASN A 154 5.07 -2.17 12.30
C ASN A 154 4.67 -2.98 11.06
N ALA A 155 3.42 -2.84 10.61
CA ALA A 155 2.94 -3.45 9.38
C ALA A 155 3.75 -3.00 8.16
N PHE A 156 4.05 -1.71 8.05
CA PHE A 156 4.88 -1.18 6.98
C PHE A 156 6.30 -1.77 7.01
N ARG A 157 6.93 -1.83 8.17
CA ARG A 157 8.26 -2.43 8.34
C ARG A 157 8.27 -3.91 7.93
N GLU A 158 7.23 -4.65 8.28
CA GLU A 158 7.11 -6.07 7.91
C GLU A 158 6.94 -6.24 6.41
N CYS A 159 6.10 -5.45 5.75
CA CYS A 159 5.95 -5.45 4.30
C CYS A 159 7.27 -5.16 3.58
N VAL A 160 8.05 -4.18 4.07
CA VAL A 160 9.37 -3.85 3.49
C VAL A 160 10.34 -5.02 3.67
N ARG A 161 10.41 -5.64 4.85
CA ARG A 161 11.27 -6.81 5.12
C ARG A 161 10.96 -7.99 4.20
N GLN A 162 9.68 -8.26 4.00
CA GLN A 162 9.23 -9.37 3.16
C GLN A 162 9.60 -9.12 1.69
N ARG A 163 9.43 -7.91 1.17
CA ARG A 163 9.86 -7.55 -0.19
C ARG A 163 11.37 -7.66 -0.40
N CYS A 164 12.17 -7.25 0.61
CA CYS A 164 13.62 -7.39 0.53
C CYS A 164 14.09 -8.84 0.50
N ARG A 165 13.42 -9.76 1.21
CA ARG A 165 13.75 -11.19 1.21
C ARG A 165 13.50 -11.85 -0.16
N GLU A 166 12.46 -11.43 -0.88
CA GLU A 166 12.16 -11.96 -2.22
C GLU A 166 13.05 -11.36 -3.31
N GLY A 167 13.45 -10.09 -3.17
CA GLY A 167 14.42 -9.45 -4.10
C GLY A 167 15.82 -10.04 -4.02
N THR A 168 16.17 -10.78 -2.95
CA THR A 168 17.47 -11.46 -2.80
C THR A 168 17.45 -12.89 -3.34
N ALA A 169 16.29 -13.44 -3.70
CA ALA A 169 16.15 -14.80 -4.23
C ALA A 169 16.33 -14.89 -5.77
N VAL A 170 16.70 -13.80 -6.43
CA VAL A 170 17.01 -13.76 -7.86
C VAL A 170 18.46 -13.35 -8.07
N LEU A 171 19.37 -14.26 -7.72
CA LEU A 171 20.75 -14.34 -8.21
C LEU A 171 21.11 -15.79 -8.42
#